data_a919d5a8194a4708c264eb38a51fb286
#
_entry.id   a919d5a8194a4708c264eb38a51fb286
#
_cell.length_a   1.000
_cell.length_b   1.000
_cell.length_c   1.000
_cell.angle_alpha   90.00
_cell.angle_beta   90.00
_cell.angle_gamma   90.00
#
_symmetry.space_group_name_H-M   'P 1'
#
loop_
_entity.id
_entity.type
_entity.pdbx_description
1 polymer ?
#
loop_
_entity_poly.entity_id
_entity_poly.type
_entity_poly.pdbx_seq_one_letter_code
_entity_poly.pdbx_strand_id
1 'polypeptide(L)'
;MCIDSELGEVLAKNLQGALPAIALDGHMSLSTAYMNDCEPLLCFAQQVNGYGVTGDVFLGISTSGNSKNVIYAATVARAKGMKVIGLTGSKESRLSAFADVCIKAPQEETYKVQELHLPIYHCLCLMLEEDFFGRE
;
A
#
# COMPACT_ATOMS: atom_id res chain seq x y z
N MET A 1 20.60 27.65 -15.73
CA MET A 1 19.42 28.15 -15.04
C MET A 1 19.84 28.39 -13.59
N CYS A 2 20.00 29.65 -13.18
CA CYS A 2 20.43 29.97 -11.82
C CYS A 2 19.22 29.77 -10.92
N ILE A 3 19.18 28.67 -10.19
CA ILE A 3 18.23 28.50 -9.09
C ILE A 3 18.65 29.51 -8.02
N ASP A 4 17.72 30.29 -7.52
CA ASP A 4 17.93 31.20 -6.40
C ASP A 4 18.63 30.43 -5.27
N SER A 5 19.84 30.88 -4.91
CA SER A 5 20.69 30.17 -3.94
C SER A 5 20.05 30.10 -2.55
N GLU A 6 19.30 31.14 -2.16
CA GLU A 6 18.60 31.18 -0.88
C GLU A 6 17.46 30.16 -0.83
N LEU A 7 16.67 30.03 -1.87
CA LEU A 7 15.65 28.98 -1.99
C LEU A 7 16.27 27.58 -2.01
N GLY A 8 17.40 27.42 -2.69
CA GLY A 8 18.14 26.17 -2.74
C GLY A 8 18.62 25.72 -1.37
N GLU A 9 19.16 26.62 -0.56
CA GLU A 9 19.59 26.34 0.81
C GLU A 9 18.41 25.97 1.74
N VAL A 10 17.29 26.69 1.63
CA VAL A 10 16.07 26.39 2.39
C VAL A 10 15.55 24.99 2.07
N LEU A 11 15.48 24.62 0.77
CA LEU A 11 15.02 23.32 0.34
C LEU A 11 15.96 22.19 0.77
N ALA A 12 17.27 22.37 0.58
CA ALA A 12 18.27 21.38 0.95
C ALA A 12 18.29 21.09 2.47
N LYS A 13 18.00 22.11 3.29
CA LYS A 13 17.97 21.99 4.75
C LYS A 13 16.70 21.34 5.28
N ASN A 14 15.56 21.53 4.59
CA ASN A 14 14.26 21.19 5.14
C ASN A 14 13.56 20.01 4.44
N LEU A 15 13.96 19.64 3.22
CA LEU A 15 13.43 18.45 2.58
C LEU A 15 14.04 17.20 3.22
N GLN A 16 13.17 16.24 3.50
CA GLN A 16 13.56 14.93 4.00
C GLN A 16 13.54 13.91 2.86
N GLY A 17 14.30 12.83 3.02
CA GLY A 17 14.21 11.67 2.14
C GLY A 17 12.79 11.13 2.14
N ALA A 18 12.30 10.68 0.98
CA ALA A 18 10.96 10.16 0.84
C ALA A 18 10.92 9.01 -0.17
N LEU A 19 10.11 7.99 0.13
CA LEU A 19 9.74 6.96 -0.81
C LEU A 19 8.38 7.28 -1.43
N PRO A 20 8.19 7.09 -2.74
CA PRO A 20 6.88 7.25 -3.35
C PRO A 20 5.92 6.17 -2.81
N ALA A 21 4.83 6.59 -2.17
CA ALA A 21 3.79 5.72 -1.69
C ALA A 21 2.41 6.34 -1.94
N ILE A 22 1.45 5.53 -2.37
CA ILE A 22 0.10 5.98 -2.71
C ILE A 22 -0.92 5.13 -1.94
N ALA A 23 -1.73 5.78 -1.11
CA ALA A 23 -2.90 5.17 -0.49
C ALA A 23 -4.07 5.17 -1.49
N LEU A 24 -4.50 4.00 -1.95
CA LEU A 24 -5.53 3.88 -3.00
C LEU A 24 -6.93 4.26 -2.53
N ASP A 25 -7.16 4.32 -1.22
CA ASP A 25 -8.40 4.79 -0.60
C ASP A 25 -8.48 6.32 -0.45
N GLY A 26 -7.36 7.02 -0.66
CA GLY A 26 -7.26 8.48 -0.56
C GLY A 26 -7.81 9.28 -1.75
N HIS A 27 -8.06 8.65 -2.88
CA HIS A 27 -8.51 9.31 -4.10
C HIS A 27 -10.04 9.36 -4.22
N MET A 28 -10.68 10.19 -3.39
CA MET A 28 -12.15 10.20 -3.29
C MET A 28 -12.84 10.50 -4.62
N SER A 29 -12.41 11.51 -5.37
CA SER A 29 -13.03 11.87 -6.66
C SER A 29 -12.94 10.75 -7.68
N LEU A 30 -11.78 10.11 -7.80
CA LEU A 30 -11.59 8.96 -8.68
C LEU A 30 -12.45 7.77 -8.22
N SER A 31 -12.44 7.47 -6.92
CA SER A 31 -13.18 6.35 -6.37
C SER A 31 -14.69 6.50 -6.57
N THR A 32 -15.24 7.69 -6.29
CA THR A 32 -16.68 7.94 -6.46
C THR A 32 -17.11 7.90 -7.92
N ALA A 33 -16.36 8.52 -8.82
CA ALA A 33 -16.65 8.49 -10.26
C ALA A 33 -16.55 7.04 -10.79
N TYR A 34 -15.47 6.34 -10.50
CA TYR A 34 -15.27 4.98 -11.00
C TYR A 34 -16.34 4.01 -10.47
N MET A 35 -16.69 4.09 -9.18
CA MET A 35 -17.73 3.24 -8.60
C MET A 35 -19.12 3.53 -9.14
N ASN A 36 -19.38 4.75 -9.62
CA ASN A 36 -20.65 5.11 -10.25
C ASN A 36 -20.74 4.62 -11.72
N ASP A 37 -19.65 4.73 -12.45
CA ASP A 37 -19.63 4.57 -13.91
C ASP A 37 -19.15 3.17 -14.35
N CYS A 38 -18.46 2.43 -13.46
CA CYS A 38 -17.85 1.15 -13.75
C CYS A 38 -18.19 0.10 -12.67
N GLU A 39 -17.46 -1.03 -12.67
CA GLU A 39 -17.58 -2.07 -11.65
C GLU A 39 -16.93 -1.61 -10.32
N PRO A 40 -17.70 -1.34 -9.25
CA PRO A 40 -17.19 -0.75 -8.01
C PRO A 40 -16.05 -1.53 -7.37
N LEU A 41 -16.08 -2.86 -7.46
CA LEU A 41 -15.06 -3.73 -6.87
C LEU A 41 -13.70 -3.62 -7.56
N LEU A 42 -13.62 -3.04 -8.75
CA LEU A 42 -12.37 -2.85 -9.49
C LEU A 42 -11.70 -1.49 -9.22
N CYS A 43 -12.24 -0.65 -8.36
CA CYS A 43 -11.71 0.69 -8.11
C CYS A 43 -10.23 0.69 -7.71
N PHE A 44 -9.81 -0.20 -6.81
CA PHE A 44 -8.39 -0.35 -6.45
C PHE A 44 -7.56 -0.99 -7.57
N ALA A 45 -8.12 -1.98 -8.24
CA ALA A 45 -7.46 -2.62 -9.38
C ALA A 45 -7.19 -1.63 -10.51
N GLN A 46 -8.13 -0.72 -10.79
CA GLN A 46 -7.95 0.35 -11.78
C GLN A 46 -6.82 1.30 -11.40
N GLN A 47 -6.71 1.67 -10.13
CA GLN A 47 -5.63 2.52 -9.65
C GLN A 47 -4.26 1.81 -9.74
N VAL A 48 -4.18 0.54 -9.33
CA VAL A 48 -2.97 -0.27 -9.53
C VAL A 48 -2.60 -0.37 -11.01
N ASN A 49 -3.60 -0.53 -11.89
CA ASN A 49 -3.35 -0.55 -13.34
C ASN A 49 -2.75 0.77 -13.86
N GLY A 50 -3.20 1.90 -13.32
CA GLY A 50 -2.72 3.23 -13.73
C GLY A 50 -1.35 3.59 -13.15
N TYR A 51 -1.13 3.34 -11.87
CA TYR A 51 0.08 3.78 -11.16
C TYR A 51 1.19 2.73 -11.13
N GLY A 52 0.84 1.46 -10.96
CA GLY A 52 1.81 0.40 -10.72
C GLY A 52 2.71 0.11 -11.93
N VAL A 53 3.98 -0.10 -11.67
CA VAL A 53 4.97 -0.55 -12.65
C VAL A 53 5.72 -1.77 -12.14
N THR A 54 6.40 -2.47 -13.04
CA THR A 54 7.22 -3.64 -12.68
C THR A 54 8.28 -3.26 -11.63
N GLY A 55 8.35 -4.04 -10.56
CA GLY A 55 9.29 -3.81 -9.45
C GLY A 55 8.67 -3.06 -8.26
N ASP A 56 7.51 -2.45 -8.43
CA ASP A 56 6.77 -1.86 -7.31
C ASP A 56 6.25 -2.92 -6.34
N VAL A 57 5.80 -2.47 -5.18
CA VAL A 57 5.19 -3.30 -4.14
C VAL A 57 3.72 -2.87 -3.93
N PHE A 58 2.83 -3.84 -3.95
CA PHE A 58 1.43 -3.67 -3.56
C PHE A 58 1.23 -4.24 -2.15
N LEU A 59 0.83 -3.40 -1.20
CA LEU A 59 0.41 -3.83 0.14
C LEU A 59 -1.12 -3.93 0.18
N GLY A 60 -1.63 -5.16 0.26
CA GLY A 60 -3.06 -5.44 0.42
C GLY A 60 -3.42 -5.67 1.89
N ILE A 61 -4.29 -4.81 2.44
CA ILE A 61 -4.76 -4.92 3.83
C ILE A 61 -6.21 -5.41 3.82
N SER A 62 -6.45 -6.58 4.41
CA SER A 62 -7.78 -7.16 4.51
C SER A 62 -7.88 -8.06 5.72
N THR A 63 -8.75 -7.75 6.68
CA THR A 63 -8.92 -8.54 7.91
C THR A 63 -9.27 -9.99 7.65
N SER A 64 -10.15 -10.27 6.70
CA SER A 64 -10.50 -11.62 6.26
C SER A 64 -9.53 -12.20 5.23
N GLY A 65 -8.70 -11.37 4.58
CA GLY A 65 -7.89 -11.74 3.44
C GLY A 65 -8.69 -12.17 2.20
N ASN A 66 -10.02 -11.93 2.18
CA ASN A 66 -10.92 -12.38 1.11
C ASN A 66 -11.73 -11.24 0.47
N SER A 67 -11.43 -9.99 0.79
CA SER A 67 -12.09 -8.83 0.18
C SER A 67 -11.83 -8.78 -1.32
N LYS A 68 -12.89 -8.88 -2.12
CA LYS A 68 -12.78 -9.00 -3.59
C LYS A 68 -12.02 -7.84 -4.23
N ASN A 69 -12.26 -6.61 -3.80
CA ASN A 69 -11.57 -5.42 -4.30
C ASN A 69 -10.05 -5.48 -4.07
N VAL A 70 -9.61 -5.97 -2.91
CA VAL A 70 -8.17 -6.16 -2.60
C VAL A 70 -7.58 -7.30 -3.45
N ILE A 71 -8.31 -8.41 -3.60
CA ILE A 71 -7.87 -9.54 -4.44
C ILE A 71 -7.72 -9.11 -5.91
N TYR A 72 -8.66 -8.34 -6.45
CA TYR A 72 -8.56 -7.85 -7.83
C TYR A 72 -7.34 -6.93 -8.01
N ALA A 73 -7.10 -6.02 -7.06
CA ALA A 73 -5.92 -5.16 -7.09
C ALA A 73 -4.60 -5.96 -7.00
N ALA A 74 -4.54 -6.96 -6.11
CA ALA A 74 -3.39 -7.86 -5.99
C ALA A 74 -3.17 -8.65 -7.29
N THR A 75 -4.23 -9.08 -7.95
CA THR A 75 -4.14 -9.79 -9.24
C THR A 75 -3.54 -8.91 -10.32
N VAL A 76 -3.98 -7.64 -10.42
CA VAL A 76 -3.41 -6.67 -11.37
C VAL A 76 -1.94 -6.39 -11.03
N ALA A 77 -1.61 -6.21 -9.74
CA ALA A 77 -0.24 -6.00 -9.30
C ALA A 77 0.70 -7.12 -9.77
N ARG A 78 0.32 -8.38 -9.55
CA ARG A 78 1.11 -9.51 -10.04
C ARG A 78 1.24 -9.56 -11.56
N ALA A 79 0.15 -9.30 -12.29
CA ALA A 79 0.17 -9.28 -13.76
C ALA A 79 1.11 -8.19 -14.30
N LYS A 80 1.33 -7.10 -13.54
CA LYS A 80 2.26 -6.03 -13.86
C LYS A 80 3.71 -6.29 -13.39
N GLY A 81 3.99 -7.44 -12.78
CA GLY A 81 5.32 -7.77 -12.26
C GLY A 81 5.68 -7.07 -10.94
N MET A 82 4.67 -6.62 -10.20
CA MET A 82 4.84 -6.07 -8.86
C MET A 82 4.93 -7.20 -7.82
N LYS A 83 5.53 -6.90 -6.67
CA LYS A 83 5.46 -7.78 -5.49
C LYS A 83 4.18 -7.52 -4.70
N VAL A 84 3.64 -8.56 -4.10
CA VAL A 84 2.42 -8.48 -3.30
C VAL A 84 2.71 -8.85 -1.85
N ILE A 85 2.43 -7.93 -0.94
CA ILE A 85 2.43 -8.16 0.51
C ILE A 85 0.98 -8.16 0.99
N GLY A 86 0.61 -9.21 1.73
CA GLY A 86 -0.69 -9.30 2.40
C GLY A 86 -0.57 -8.97 3.88
N LEU A 87 -1.52 -8.20 4.42
CA LEU A 87 -1.71 -7.99 5.86
C LEU A 87 -3.12 -8.44 6.22
N THR A 88 -3.24 -9.56 6.96
CA THR A 88 -4.52 -10.25 7.19
C THR A 88 -4.71 -10.65 8.66
N GLY A 89 -5.84 -11.25 8.97
CA GLY A 89 -6.04 -12.01 10.22
C GLY A 89 -5.36 -13.40 10.15
N SER A 90 -5.58 -14.20 11.19
CA SER A 90 -4.85 -15.48 11.40
C SER A 90 -5.21 -16.58 10.40
N LYS A 91 -6.43 -16.53 9.82
CA LYS A 91 -6.91 -17.60 8.93
C LYS A 91 -6.22 -17.60 7.57
N GLU A 92 -6.12 -18.80 6.99
CA GLU A 92 -5.77 -18.92 5.57
C GLU A 92 -6.82 -18.25 4.70
N SER A 93 -6.37 -17.57 3.66
CA SER A 93 -7.22 -16.74 2.82
C SER A 93 -6.69 -16.69 1.38
N ARG A 94 -7.52 -16.16 0.47
CA ARG A 94 -7.07 -15.97 -0.91
C ARG A 94 -5.88 -15.03 -1.01
N LEU A 95 -5.86 -13.96 -0.22
CA LEU A 95 -4.73 -13.01 -0.21
C LEU A 95 -3.47 -13.66 0.36
N SER A 96 -3.57 -14.44 1.47
CA SER A 96 -2.42 -15.12 2.05
C SER A 96 -1.81 -16.18 1.13
N ALA A 97 -2.63 -16.86 0.35
CA ALA A 97 -2.16 -17.84 -0.65
C ALA A 97 -1.57 -17.19 -1.90
N PHE A 98 -1.94 -15.96 -2.19
CA PHE A 98 -1.58 -15.24 -3.41
C PHE A 98 -0.37 -14.30 -3.22
N ALA A 99 -0.15 -13.79 -2.01
CA ALA A 99 0.91 -12.84 -1.71
C ALA A 99 2.31 -13.50 -1.74
N ASP A 100 3.32 -12.72 -2.13
CA ASP A 100 4.73 -13.14 -2.01
C ASP A 100 5.13 -13.23 -0.52
N VAL A 101 4.60 -12.34 0.31
CA VAL A 101 4.74 -12.33 1.78
C VAL A 101 3.38 -12.01 2.39
N CYS A 102 2.99 -12.73 3.45
CA CYS A 102 1.77 -12.43 4.19
C CYS A 102 2.04 -12.30 5.69
N ILE A 103 1.74 -11.14 6.24
CA ILE A 103 1.78 -10.87 7.68
C ILE A 103 0.39 -11.16 8.24
N LYS A 104 0.29 -12.10 9.17
CA LYS A 104 -0.97 -12.53 9.78
C LYS A 104 -1.06 -12.03 11.22
N ALA A 105 -2.01 -11.14 11.50
CA ALA A 105 -2.36 -10.78 12.86
C ALA A 105 -3.00 -11.99 13.56
N PRO A 106 -2.59 -12.34 14.82
CA PRO A 106 -3.05 -13.55 15.51
C PRO A 106 -4.47 -13.39 16.10
N GLN A 107 -5.40 -12.90 15.29
CA GLN A 107 -6.81 -12.72 15.63
C GLN A 107 -7.71 -13.02 14.42
N GLU A 108 -9.00 -13.28 14.69
CA GLU A 108 -9.99 -13.61 13.67
C GLU A 108 -11.12 -12.59 13.56
N GLU A 109 -11.47 -11.94 14.69
CA GLU A 109 -12.52 -10.93 14.74
C GLU A 109 -12.04 -9.63 14.12
N THR A 110 -12.82 -9.08 13.20
CA THR A 110 -12.45 -7.93 12.36
C THR A 110 -11.82 -6.79 13.16
N TYR A 111 -12.48 -6.34 14.25
CA TYR A 111 -11.98 -5.21 15.03
C TYR A 111 -10.66 -5.53 15.75
N LYS A 112 -10.49 -6.75 16.27
CA LYS A 112 -9.23 -7.19 16.92
C LYS A 112 -8.09 -7.28 15.91
N VAL A 113 -8.38 -7.77 14.71
CA VAL A 113 -7.39 -7.78 13.62
C VAL A 113 -6.97 -6.35 13.27
N GLN A 114 -7.93 -5.42 13.15
CA GLN A 114 -7.64 -4.02 12.86
C GLN A 114 -6.81 -3.34 13.95
N GLU A 115 -7.09 -3.61 15.23
CA GLU A 115 -6.27 -3.11 16.35
C GLU A 115 -4.82 -3.60 16.27
N LEU A 116 -4.59 -4.82 15.80
CA LEU A 116 -3.24 -5.37 15.62
C LEU A 116 -2.58 -4.90 14.31
N HIS A 117 -3.34 -4.62 13.27
CA HIS A 117 -2.80 -4.06 12.04
C HIS A 117 -2.13 -2.70 12.28
N LEU A 118 -2.69 -1.88 13.17
CA LEU A 118 -2.17 -0.54 13.48
C LEU A 118 -0.68 -0.56 13.91
N PRO A 119 -0.27 -1.26 14.98
CA PRO A 119 1.14 -1.30 15.36
C PRO A 119 2.01 -2.03 14.33
N ILE A 120 1.46 -2.98 13.57
CA ILE A 120 2.23 -3.70 12.54
C ILE A 120 2.66 -2.74 11.43
N TYR A 121 1.73 -1.95 10.86
CA TYR A 121 2.15 -1.04 9.78
C TYR A 121 2.95 0.15 10.29
N HIS A 122 2.77 0.60 11.54
CA HIS A 122 3.70 1.57 12.15
C HIS A 122 5.11 0.99 12.27
N CYS A 123 5.25 -0.25 12.72
CA CYS A 123 6.54 -0.92 12.78
C CYS A 123 7.19 -1.04 11.38
N LEU A 124 6.40 -1.42 10.36
CA LEU A 124 6.89 -1.49 8.98
C LEU A 124 7.38 -0.12 8.49
N CYS A 125 6.66 0.97 8.78
CA CYS A 125 7.11 2.31 8.43
C CYS A 125 8.44 2.67 9.11
N LEU A 126 8.58 2.42 10.42
CA LEU A 126 9.83 2.67 11.15
C LEU A 126 11.00 1.86 10.60
N MET A 127 10.76 0.58 10.26
CA MET A 127 11.78 -0.27 9.66
C MET A 127 12.22 0.24 8.28
N LEU A 128 11.28 0.70 7.45
CA LEU A 128 11.59 1.29 6.15
C LEU A 128 12.35 2.61 6.29
N GLU A 129 11.94 3.47 7.22
CA GLU A 129 12.65 4.72 7.50
C GLU A 129 14.09 4.46 7.93
N GLU A 130 14.31 3.48 8.82
CA GLU A 130 15.66 3.11 9.26
C GLU A 130 16.49 2.51 8.14
N ASP A 131 15.91 1.62 7.32
CA ASP A 131 16.63 0.94 6.23
C ASP A 131 17.03 1.90 5.10
N PHE A 132 16.16 2.86 4.74
CA PHE A 132 16.42 3.76 3.62
C PHE A 132 17.04 5.10 4.01
N PHE A 133 16.83 5.57 5.24
CA PHE A 133 17.22 6.90 5.68
C PHE A 133 17.94 6.90 7.03
N GLY A 134 18.07 5.75 7.67
CA GLY A 134 18.84 5.60 8.91
C GLY A 134 20.29 6.06 8.70
N ARG A 135 20.83 6.75 9.69
CA ARG A 135 22.25 7.13 9.67
C ARG A 135 23.09 5.92 10.10
N GLU A 136 24.09 5.56 9.27
CA GLU A 136 25.20 4.70 9.71
C GLU A 136 25.95 5.31 10.89
#